data_43b7a1105e746fcd8384c6a6ebeaa050
#
_entry.id   43b7a1105e746fcd8384c6a6ebeaa050
#
_cell.length_a   1.000
_cell.length_b   1.000
_cell.length_c   1.000
_cell.angle_alpha   90.00
_cell.angle_beta   90.00
_cell.angle_gamma   90.00
#
_symmetry.space_group_name_H-M   'P 1'
#
loop_
_entity.id
_entity.type
_entity.pdbx_description
1 polymer ?
#
loop_
_entity_poly.entity_id
_entity_poly.type
_entity_poly.pdbx_seq_one_letter_code
_entity_poly.pdbx_strand_id
1 'polypeptide(L)'
;MAKEVFQRTKPHVNIGTIGHVDHGKTTLTAAITMVLAKQGLSEIKSFDQIDNAPEEKERGITINTAHVEYQTANRHYAHVDCPGHADYVKNMVTGAAQMDGAILVVAATDGPMPQTNEHVLLAKQVNVPKMVVFLNKVDLVDDEEMLDLVEMEVRDLLNKYDFDGDNAPVIRGSALGALNGEPQWEEKVIELMNAVDEYIPLPVRLVDKPFLMPIEDIFSITGRGTVVTGRIEAGTIHVNDPVELVGFNEKSRTSVCTGVEMFRKLLDQGEAGDNVGLLLRGIDKKEVKRGEVVAKPGSITPHTEFQAQIYVLKKEEGGRHTPFHNKYRPQFFIRTLDVTGEITLPEGVEMVMPGDNVEINVKLITPVALNEGLSFAIREGGRTVGAGQVIRIVE
;
A
#
# COMPACT_ATOMS: atom_id res chain seq x y z
N MET A 1 24.56 21.31 5.94
CA MET A 1 24.29 20.67 7.24
C MET A 1 24.45 19.18 7.07
N ALA A 2 25.05 18.46 8.05
CA ALA A 2 25.10 17.00 8.04
C ALA A 2 23.65 16.49 8.18
N LYS A 3 23.27 15.46 7.42
CA LYS A 3 21.98 14.80 7.60
C LYS A 3 21.94 14.09 8.96
N GLU A 4 20.78 14.10 9.59
CA GLU A 4 20.57 13.32 10.81
C GLU A 4 20.67 11.81 10.53
N VAL A 5 21.10 11.07 11.52
CA VAL A 5 21.14 9.61 11.50
C VAL A 5 19.87 9.10 12.18
N PHE A 6 19.15 8.21 11.51
CA PHE A 6 17.94 7.59 12.07
C PHE A 6 18.32 6.62 13.20
N GLN A 7 17.64 6.73 14.35
CA GLN A 7 17.84 5.83 15.48
C GLN A 7 16.60 4.96 15.69
N ARG A 8 16.77 3.64 15.62
CA ARG A 8 15.69 2.67 15.86
C ARG A 8 15.49 2.51 17.37
N THR A 9 14.63 3.32 17.96
CA THR A 9 14.31 3.26 19.39
C THR A 9 12.98 2.57 19.69
N LYS A 10 12.14 2.39 18.69
CA LYS A 10 10.78 1.82 18.78
C LYS A 10 10.51 0.85 17.63
N PRO A 11 9.61 -0.14 17.80
CA PRO A 11 9.14 -0.97 16.69
C PRO A 11 8.58 -0.10 15.55
N HIS A 12 8.97 -0.43 14.32
CA HIS A 12 8.51 0.26 13.12
C HIS A 12 7.29 -0.44 12.51
N VAL A 13 6.24 0.34 12.22
CA VAL A 13 4.99 -0.15 11.62
C VAL A 13 4.60 0.76 10.47
N ASN A 14 4.22 0.17 9.35
CA ASN A 14 3.64 0.89 8.22
C ASN A 14 2.12 0.90 8.36
N ILE A 15 1.53 2.07 8.52
CA ILE A 15 0.09 2.27 8.56
C ILE A 15 -0.33 3.12 7.37
N GLY A 16 -1.58 3.03 6.94
CA GLY A 16 -2.04 3.95 5.90
C GLY A 16 -3.52 4.25 5.99
N THR A 17 -3.91 5.37 5.39
CA THR A 17 -5.29 5.79 5.24
C THR A 17 -5.86 5.31 3.91
N ILE A 18 -7.01 4.62 3.98
CA ILE A 18 -7.79 4.17 2.82
C ILE A 18 -9.25 4.61 2.98
N GLY A 19 -10.00 4.63 1.90
CA GLY A 19 -11.41 5.03 1.88
C GLY A 19 -11.75 5.88 0.66
N HIS A 20 -13.01 6.27 0.54
CA HIS A 20 -13.55 7.00 -0.61
C HIS A 20 -12.90 8.38 -0.79
N VAL A 21 -12.95 8.94 -2.00
CA VAL A 21 -12.60 10.34 -2.26
C VAL A 21 -13.45 11.26 -1.37
N ASP A 22 -12.90 12.37 -0.92
CA ASP A 22 -13.55 13.39 -0.07
C ASP A 22 -14.00 12.92 1.33
N HIS A 23 -13.68 11.69 1.75
CA HIS A 23 -13.92 11.23 3.12
C HIS A 23 -12.92 11.79 4.15
N GLY A 24 -11.90 12.54 3.71
CA GLY A 24 -10.98 13.28 4.57
C GLY A 24 -9.73 12.51 5.01
N LYS A 25 -9.22 11.57 4.20
CA LYS A 25 -7.99 10.80 4.47
C LYS A 25 -6.78 11.70 4.71
N THR A 26 -6.46 12.56 3.74
CA THR A 26 -5.33 13.49 3.82
C THR A 26 -5.50 14.51 4.95
N THR A 27 -6.74 14.97 5.20
CA THR A 27 -7.06 15.83 6.34
C THR A 27 -6.78 15.14 7.67
N LEU A 28 -7.15 13.85 7.79
CA LEU A 28 -6.85 13.05 8.97
C LEU A 28 -5.35 12.84 9.15
N THR A 29 -4.63 12.55 8.08
CA THR A 29 -3.16 12.40 8.09
C THR A 29 -2.49 13.69 8.59
N ALA A 30 -2.93 14.85 8.10
CA ALA A 30 -2.45 16.15 8.58
C ALA A 30 -2.81 16.38 10.07
N ALA A 31 -4.03 16.06 10.49
CA ALA A 31 -4.48 16.18 11.87
C ALA A 31 -3.65 15.29 12.83
N ILE A 32 -3.36 14.05 12.44
CA ILE A 32 -2.50 13.14 13.22
C ILE A 32 -1.12 13.78 13.45
N THR A 33 -0.48 14.28 12.38
CA THR A 33 0.85 14.89 12.53
C THR A 33 0.81 16.12 13.44
N MET A 34 -0.23 16.96 13.33
CA MET A 34 -0.38 18.15 14.15
C MET A 34 -0.62 17.82 15.63
N VAL A 35 -1.53 16.89 15.93
CA VAL A 35 -1.84 16.49 17.30
C VAL A 35 -0.62 15.85 17.98
N LEU A 36 0.08 14.95 17.28
CA LEU A 36 1.29 14.31 17.79
C LEU A 36 2.47 15.29 17.91
N ALA A 37 2.55 16.30 17.06
CA ALA A 37 3.59 17.34 17.16
C ALA A 37 3.46 18.17 18.45
N LYS A 38 2.25 18.38 18.98
CA LYS A 38 2.04 19.02 20.29
C LYS A 38 2.69 18.24 21.44
N GLN A 39 2.87 16.92 21.24
CA GLN A 39 3.54 16.03 22.19
C GLN A 39 5.03 15.82 21.86
N GLY A 40 5.57 16.48 20.83
CA GLY A 40 6.97 16.30 20.38
C GLY A 40 7.22 14.96 19.67
N LEU A 41 6.16 14.31 19.16
CA LEU A 41 6.21 12.97 18.56
C LEU A 41 6.12 12.98 17.02
N SER A 42 5.98 14.15 16.40
CA SER A 42 5.91 14.33 14.95
C SER A 42 6.44 15.70 14.53
N GLU A 43 6.75 15.85 13.24
CA GLU A 43 6.79 17.16 12.56
C GLU A 43 5.40 17.44 11.98
N ILE A 44 4.94 18.69 12.06
CA ILE A 44 3.67 19.09 11.46
C ILE A 44 3.80 19.01 9.94
N LYS A 45 2.87 18.30 9.30
CA LYS A 45 2.70 18.29 7.84
C LYS A 45 1.34 18.88 7.50
N SER A 46 1.35 20.00 6.75
CA SER A 46 0.11 20.58 6.24
C SER A 46 -0.44 19.74 5.08
N PHE A 47 -1.73 19.91 4.78
CA PHE A 47 -2.39 19.28 3.63
C PHE A 47 -1.58 19.47 2.34
N ASP A 48 -1.17 20.70 2.03
CA ASP A 48 -0.38 21.05 0.83
C ASP A 48 1.04 20.46 0.79
N GLN A 49 1.54 20.00 1.93
CA GLN A 49 2.84 19.30 2.02
C GLN A 49 2.69 17.78 1.82
N ILE A 50 1.51 17.25 2.08
CA ILE A 50 1.15 15.84 1.84
C ILE A 50 0.78 15.71 0.36
N ASP A 51 -0.25 16.41 -0.11
CA ASP A 51 -0.64 16.50 -1.53
C ASP A 51 0.20 17.58 -2.21
N ASN A 52 1.39 17.21 -2.67
CA ASN A 52 2.42 18.15 -3.09
C ASN A 52 2.47 18.37 -4.61
N ALA A 53 1.97 17.45 -5.42
CA ALA A 53 2.00 17.56 -6.87
C ALA A 53 1.11 18.70 -7.38
N PRO A 54 1.51 19.43 -8.43
CA PRO A 54 0.71 20.52 -9.01
C PRO A 54 -0.72 20.08 -9.37
N GLU A 55 -0.88 18.88 -9.92
CA GLU A 55 -2.18 18.32 -10.31
C GLU A 55 -3.05 17.99 -9.09
N GLU A 56 -2.46 17.57 -7.98
CA GLU A 56 -3.16 17.31 -6.71
C GLU A 56 -3.75 18.60 -6.14
N LYS A 57 -2.95 19.67 -6.17
CA LYS A 57 -3.38 20.99 -5.70
C LYS A 57 -4.46 21.62 -6.59
N GLU A 58 -4.37 21.42 -7.91
CA GLU A 58 -5.36 21.93 -8.86
C GLU A 58 -6.71 21.21 -8.73
N ARG A 59 -6.68 19.90 -8.54
CA ARG A 59 -7.88 19.07 -8.45
C ARG A 59 -8.43 18.89 -7.04
N GLY A 60 -7.64 19.20 -6.01
CA GLY A 60 -8.00 18.97 -4.60
C GLY A 60 -8.13 17.51 -4.20
N ILE A 61 -7.46 16.60 -4.92
CA ILE A 61 -7.50 15.14 -4.67
C ILE A 61 -6.09 14.56 -4.64
N THR A 62 -5.88 13.57 -3.79
CA THR A 62 -4.63 12.80 -3.76
C THR A 62 -4.52 11.90 -4.99
N ILE A 63 -3.43 11.99 -5.73
CA ILE A 63 -3.11 11.22 -6.93
C ILE A 63 -2.04 10.17 -6.63
N ASN A 64 -0.96 10.59 -5.98
CA ASN A 64 0.15 9.74 -5.62
C ASN A 64 0.09 9.36 -4.13
N THR A 65 0.70 8.24 -3.77
CA THR A 65 0.88 7.92 -2.36
C THR A 65 1.86 8.89 -1.72
N ALA A 66 1.48 9.47 -0.58
CA ALA A 66 2.37 10.31 0.22
C ALA A 66 2.83 9.54 1.47
N HIS A 67 4.08 9.74 1.86
CA HIS A 67 4.65 9.10 3.04
C HIS A 67 4.94 10.14 4.12
N VAL A 68 4.42 9.93 5.31
CA VAL A 68 4.57 10.80 6.46
C VAL A 68 5.12 10.00 7.64
N GLU A 69 6.03 10.59 8.42
CA GLU A 69 6.66 10.00 9.61
C GLU A 69 6.07 10.60 10.87
N TYR A 70 5.72 9.76 11.84
CA TYR A 70 5.38 10.17 13.20
C TYR A 70 5.58 9.02 14.21
N GLN A 71 5.43 9.32 15.48
CA GLN A 71 5.59 8.34 16.56
C GLN A 71 4.42 8.45 17.55
N THR A 72 4.15 7.34 18.23
CA THR A 72 3.43 7.32 19.51
C THR A 72 4.42 7.08 20.65
N ALA A 73 3.93 6.92 21.86
CA ALA A 73 4.78 6.49 22.98
C ALA A 73 5.42 5.12 22.72
N ASN A 74 4.73 4.24 21.98
CA ASN A 74 5.05 2.82 21.84
C ASN A 74 5.72 2.47 20.50
N ARG A 75 5.40 3.19 19.42
CA ARG A 75 5.75 2.79 18.06
C ARG A 75 6.22 3.97 17.21
N HIS A 76 7.01 3.64 16.19
CA HIS A 76 7.38 4.53 15.10
C HIS A 76 6.57 4.14 13.85
N TYR A 77 5.96 5.13 13.20
CA TYR A 77 5.08 4.91 12.05
C TYR A 77 5.61 5.57 10.77
N ALA A 78 5.61 4.79 9.70
CA ALA A 78 5.54 5.32 8.34
C ALA A 78 4.06 5.29 7.93
N HIS A 79 3.49 6.44 7.66
CA HIS A 79 2.10 6.57 7.25
C HIS A 79 2.03 6.78 5.74
N VAL A 80 1.26 5.94 5.07
CA VAL A 80 1.01 5.98 3.63
C VAL A 80 -0.38 6.58 3.40
N ASP A 81 -0.44 7.82 2.92
CA ASP A 81 -1.71 8.41 2.50
C ASP A 81 -2.05 7.96 1.08
N CYS A 82 -3.17 7.24 0.92
CA CYS A 82 -3.57 6.64 -0.35
C CYS A 82 -4.59 7.49 -1.10
N PRO A 83 -4.50 7.54 -2.45
CA PRO A 83 -5.53 8.18 -3.25
C PRO A 83 -6.90 7.48 -3.06
N GLY A 84 -7.97 8.28 -3.10
CA GLY A 84 -9.35 7.78 -2.97
C GLY A 84 -10.06 7.57 -4.29
N HIS A 85 -9.60 8.20 -5.37
CA HIS A 85 -10.29 8.21 -6.65
C HIS A 85 -10.02 6.94 -7.47
N ALA A 86 -11.05 6.42 -8.16
CA ALA A 86 -10.99 5.18 -8.95
C ALA A 86 -9.89 5.18 -10.03
N ASP A 87 -9.58 6.33 -10.63
CA ASP A 87 -8.54 6.43 -11.66
C ASP A 87 -7.12 6.13 -11.12
N TYR A 88 -6.92 6.26 -9.80
CA TYR A 88 -5.62 6.10 -9.14
C TYR A 88 -5.50 4.82 -8.31
N VAL A 89 -6.38 3.86 -8.54
CA VAL A 89 -6.39 2.56 -7.82
C VAL A 89 -5.03 1.85 -7.90
N LYS A 90 -4.29 1.99 -8.99
CA LYS A 90 -2.92 1.46 -9.10
C LYS A 90 -2.02 1.98 -7.97
N ASN A 91 -2.05 3.28 -7.70
CA ASN A 91 -1.25 3.87 -6.64
C ASN A 91 -1.78 3.46 -5.26
N MET A 92 -3.11 3.33 -5.11
CA MET A 92 -3.73 2.80 -3.90
C MET A 92 -3.28 1.36 -3.61
N VAL A 93 -3.31 0.45 -4.60
CA VAL A 93 -2.84 -0.94 -4.44
C VAL A 93 -1.37 -0.99 -4.04
N THR A 94 -0.54 -0.18 -4.70
CA THR A 94 0.89 -0.09 -4.36
C THR A 94 1.11 0.41 -2.93
N GLY A 95 0.37 1.43 -2.50
CA GLY A 95 0.42 1.93 -1.12
C GLY A 95 -0.09 0.90 -0.12
N ALA A 96 -1.24 0.26 -0.39
CA ALA A 96 -1.82 -0.74 0.50
C ALA A 96 -0.90 -1.97 0.68
N ALA A 97 -0.17 -2.39 -0.36
CA ALA A 97 0.78 -3.50 -0.27
C ALA A 97 1.95 -3.24 0.70
N GLN A 98 2.17 -1.98 1.08
CA GLN A 98 3.20 -1.61 2.05
C GLN A 98 2.72 -1.61 3.49
N MET A 99 1.41 -1.65 3.73
CA MET A 99 0.82 -1.47 5.05
C MET A 99 0.90 -2.74 5.90
N ASP A 100 1.21 -2.55 7.17
CA ASP A 100 1.11 -3.56 8.22
C ASP A 100 -0.25 -3.49 8.94
N GLY A 101 -1.03 -2.45 8.65
CA GLY A 101 -2.40 -2.21 9.08
C GLY A 101 -2.96 -0.98 8.39
N ALA A 102 -4.27 -0.79 8.40
CA ALA A 102 -4.91 0.34 7.75
C ALA A 102 -5.87 1.09 8.68
N ILE A 103 -6.04 2.39 8.41
CA ILE A 103 -7.11 3.22 8.95
C ILE A 103 -8.13 3.42 7.83
N LEU A 104 -9.30 2.83 7.97
CA LEU A 104 -10.41 3.03 7.07
C LEU A 104 -11.14 4.33 7.44
N VAL A 105 -11.11 5.31 6.56
CA VAL A 105 -11.77 6.61 6.77
C VAL A 105 -13.10 6.63 6.03
N VAL A 106 -14.20 6.79 6.78
CA VAL A 106 -15.56 6.88 6.24
C VAL A 106 -16.19 8.17 6.75
N ALA A 107 -16.77 8.97 5.86
CA ALA A 107 -17.53 10.14 6.26
C ALA A 107 -18.89 9.70 6.83
N ALA A 108 -19.24 10.17 8.02
CA ALA A 108 -20.52 9.87 8.66
C ALA A 108 -21.73 10.38 7.87
N THR A 109 -21.53 11.42 7.06
CA THR A 109 -22.56 12.00 6.18
C THR A 109 -22.94 11.11 5.00
N ASP A 110 -22.01 10.24 4.55
CA ASP A 110 -22.14 9.52 3.27
C ASP A 110 -22.19 8.00 3.48
N GLY A 111 -21.65 7.50 4.59
CA GLY A 111 -21.49 6.06 4.83
C GLY A 111 -20.48 5.39 3.89
N PRO A 112 -20.47 4.03 3.84
CA PRO A 112 -19.62 3.28 2.93
C PRO A 112 -20.01 3.50 1.47
N MET A 113 -19.10 4.07 0.68
CA MET A 113 -19.26 4.38 -0.73
C MET A 113 -18.59 3.30 -1.62
N PRO A 114 -18.81 3.28 -2.95
CA PRO A 114 -18.25 2.25 -3.83
C PRO A 114 -16.73 2.06 -3.73
N GLN A 115 -15.96 3.15 -3.65
CA GLN A 115 -14.50 3.05 -3.49
C GLN A 115 -14.11 2.58 -2.09
N THR A 116 -14.92 2.82 -1.06
CA THR A 116 -14.72 2.23 0.27
C THR A 116 -14.72 0.70 0.18
N ASN A 117 -15.71 0.13 -0.51
CA ASN A 117 -15.80 -1.31 -0.77
C ASN A 117 -14.57 -1.82 -1.54
N GLU A 118 -14.17 -1.13 -2.63
CA GLU A 118 -13.02 -1.52 -3.44
C GLU A 118 -11.71 -1.47 -2.62
N HIS A 119 -11.52 -0.44 -1.80
CA HIS A 119 -10.32 -0.30 -0.96
C HIS A 119 -10.21 -1.39 0.10
N VAL A 120 -11.31 -1.75 0.78
CA VAL A 120 -11.32 -2.84 1.76
C VAL A 120 -11.00 -4.18 1.07
N LEU A 121 -11.60 -4.45 -0.09
CA LEU A 121 -11.30 -5.62 -0.90
C LEU A 121 -9.82 -5.69 -1.29
N LEU A 122 -9.28 -4.59 -1.83
CA LEU A 122 -7.88 -4.53 -2.27
C LEU A 122 -6.91 -4.69 -1.10
N ALA A 123 -7.20 -4.06 0.05
CA ALA A 123 -6.40 -4.24 1.26
C ALA A 123 -6.37 -5.71 1.71
N LYS A 124 -7.49 -6.44 1.60
CA LYS A 124 -7.53 -7.87 1.86
C LYS A 124 -6.64 -8.65 0.90
N GLN A 125 -6.68 -8.32 -0.38
CA GLN A 125 -5.90 -9.00 -1.42
C GLN A 125 -4.39 -8.81 -1.27
N VAL A 126 -3.95 -7.65 -0.77
CA VAL A 126 -2.54 -7.39 -0.47
C VAL A 126 -2.15 -7.78 0.95
N ASN A 127 -3.00 -8.56 1.64
CA ASN A 127 -2.76 -9.12 2.97
C ASN A 127 -2.57 -8.10 4.09
N VAL A 128 -3.27 -6.97 4.05
CA VAL A 128 -3.38 -6.09 5.22
C VAL A 128 -4.07 -6.88 6.35
N PRO A 129 -3.44 -7.07 7.51
CA PRO A 129 -3.96 -8.01 8.50
C PRO A 129 -5.17 -7.50 9.29
N LYS A 130 -5.22 -6.19 9.60
CA LYS A 130 -6.26 -5.57 10.41
C LYS A 130 -6.50 -4.13 10.02
N MET A 131 -7.71 -3.63 10.32
CA MET A 131 -8.12 -2.24 10.11
C MET A 131 -8.70 -1.64 11.38
N VAL A 132 -8.40 -0.35 11.60
CA VAL A 132 -9.11 0.52 12.55
C VAL A 132 -9.96 1.48 11.73
N VAL A 133 -11.15 1.81 12.19
CA VAL A 133 -12.06 2.72 11.48
C VAL A 133 -12.03 4.10 12.12
N PHE A 134 -11.94 5.13 11.29
CA PHE A 134 -12.21 6.50 11.69
C PHE A 134 -13.48 7.00 10.99
N LEU A 135 -14.58 7.08 11.74
CA LEU A 135 -15.83 7.66 11.26
C LEU A 135 -15.69 9.18 11.35
N ASN A 136 -15.40 9.78 10.20
CA ASN A 136 -15.06 11.20 10.07
C ASN A 136 -16.29 12.08 9.83
N LYS A 137 -16.17 13.39 10.04
CA LYS A 137 -17.21 14.41 9.82
C LYS A 137 -18.44 14.22 10.73
N VAL A 138 -18.26 13.65 11.91
CA VAL A 138 -19.38 13.48 12.86
C VAL A 138 -19.91 14.82 13.37
N ASP A 139 -19.11 15.88 13.30
CA ASP A 139 -19.52 17.26 13.60
C ASP A 139 -20.60 17.81 12.66
N LEU A 140 -20.85 17.14 11.53
CA LEU A 140 -21.89 17.50 10.55
C LEU A 140 -23.17 16.67 10.70
N VAL A 141 -23.25 15.75 11.67
CA VAL A 141 -24.37 14.84 11.89
C VAL A 141 -24.88 15.02 13.32
N ASP A 142 -26.09 15.54 13.46
CA ASP A 142 -26.73 15.78 14.77
C ASP A 142 -27.50 14.56 15.30
N ASP A 143 -27.69 13.53 14.46
CA ASP A 143 -28.50 12.34 14.78
C ASP A 143 -27.59 11.15 15.15
N GLU A 144 -27.61 10.77 16.41
CA GLU A 144 -26.87 9.62 16.96
C GLU A 144 -27.32 8.28 16.33
N GLU A 145 -28.61 8.12 16.03
CA GLU A 145 -29.11 6.89 15.40
C GLU A 145 -28.53 6.72 13.99
N MET A 146 -28.33 7.84 13.28
CA MET A 146 -27.67 7.82 11.97
C MET A 146 -26.19 7.44 12.09
N LEU A 147 -25.49 7.92 13.10
CA LEU A 147 -24.08 7.52 13.36
C LEU A 147 -23.99 6.02 13.67
N ASP A 148 -24.92 5.48 14.47
CA ASP A 148 -24.97 4.05 14.79
C ASP A 148 -25.23 3.19 13.54
N LEU A 149 -26.14 3.65 12.66
CA LEU A 149 -26.43 2.97 11.40
C LEU A 149 -25.21 2.91 10.49
N VAL A 150 -24.54 4.04 10.30
CA VAL A 150 -23.31 4.09 9.46
C VAL A 150 -22.22 3.23 10.06
N GLU A 151 -22.03 3.22 11.38
CA GLU A 151 -21.07 2.33 12.04
C GLU A 151 -21.40 0.86 11.78
N MET A 152 -22.67 0.48 11.85
CA MET A 152 -23.12 -0.89 11.57
C MET A 152 -22.83 -1.27 10.11
N GLU A 153 -23.12 -0.41 9.14
CA GLU A 153 -22.81 -0.65 7.74
C GLU A 153 -21.30 -0.84 7.48
N VAL A 154 -20.45 -0.07 8.19
CA VAL A 154 -19.00 -0.22 8.10
C VAL A 154 -18.54 -1.55 8.69
N ARG A 155 -19.10 -1.98 9.82
CA ARG A 155 -18.81 -3.30 10.43
C ARG A 155 -19.21 -4.45 9.53
N ASP A 156 -20.41 -4.36 8.91
CA ASP A 156 -20.88 -5.34 7.93
C ASP A 156 -19.95 -5.42 6.71
N LEU A 157 -19.47 -4.26 6.23
CA LEU A 157 -18.49 -4.20 5.15
C LEU A 157 -17.18 -4.90 5.53
N LEU A 158 -16.65 -4.66 6.72
CA LEU A 158 -15.44 -5.32 7.20
C LEU A 158 -15.64 -6.84 7.31
N ASN A 159 -16.76 -7.28 7.89
CA ASN A 159 -17.11 -8.70 8.00
C ASN A 159 -17.25 -9.37 6.64
N LYS A 160 -17.84 -8.68 5.66
CA LYS A 160 -17.97 -9.17 4.28
C LYS A 160 -16.63 -9.55 3.66
N TYR A 161 -15.55 -8.87 4.03
CA TYR A 161 -14.19 -9.10 3.53
C TYR A 161 -13.26 -9.76 4.56
N ASP A 162 -13.81 -10.40 5.60
CA ASP A 162 -13.08 -11.11 6.66
C ASP A 162 -12.08 -10.24 7.45
N PHE A 163 -12.49 -9.03 7.83
CA PHE A 163 -11.73 -8.13 8.67
C PHE A 163 -12.33 -7.99 10.08
N ASP A 164 -12.85 -8.99 10.69
CA ASP A 164 -13.32 -8.97 12.08
C ASP A 164 -14.04 -7.65 12.47
N GLY A 165 -15.07 -7.29 11.69
CA GLY A 165 -15.79 -6.02 11.83
C GLY A 165 -16.45 -5.83 13.20
N ASP A 166 -16.80 -6.93 13.89
CA ASP A 166 -17.42 -6.89 15.20
C ASP A 166 -16.49 -6.36 16.28
N ASN A 167 -15.17 -6.66 16.18
CA ASN A 167 -14.15 -6.26 17.14
C ASN A 167 -13.27 -5.11 16.66
N ALA A 168 -13.39 -4.68 15.39
CA ALA A 168 -12.62 -3.56 14.86
C ALA A 168 -12.94 -2.28 15.64
N PRO A 169 -11.93 -1.56 16.15
CA PRO A 169 -12.14 -0.26 16.78
C PRO A 169 -12.74 0.74 15.78
N VAL A 170 -13.80 1.42 16.17
CA VAL A 170 -14.43 2.52 15.42
C VAL A 170 -14.37 3.78 16.25
N ILE A 171 -13.64 4.76 15.80
CA ILE A 171 -13.48 6.05 16.46
C ILE A 171 -14.29 7.11 15.70
N ARG A 172 -15.24 7.74 16.38
CA ARG A 172 -16.08 8.82 15.83
C ARG A 172 -15.40 10.16 16.08
N GLY A 173 -15.14 10.94 15.02
CA GLY A 173 -14.40 12.19 15.14
C GLY A 173 -14.56 13.14 13.97
N SER A 174 -13.91 14.30 14.08
CA SER A 174 -13.76 15.29 13.02
C SER A 174 -12.29 15.59 12.79
N ALA A 175 -11.77 15.11 11.67
CA ALA A 175 -10.37 15.40 11.29
C ALA A 175 -10.14 16.90 11.06
N LEU A 176 -11.11 17.59 10.48
CA LEU A 176 -11.03 19.05 10.28
C LEU A 176 -11.10 19.80 11.61
N GLY A 177 -12.00 19.42 12.53
CA GLY A 177 -12.09 20.02 13.86
C GLY A 177 -10.79 19.81 14.65
N ALA A 178 -10.19 18.61 14.59
CA ALA A 178 -8.88 18.36 15.19
C ALA A 178 -7.78 19.23 14.57
N LEU A 179 -7.76 19.36 13.24
CA LEU A 179 -6.79 20.20 12.52
C LEU A 179 -6.97 21.70 12.87
N ASN A 180 -8.18 22.14 13.18
CA ASN A 180 -8.49 23.48 13.66
C ASN A 180 -8.12 23.69 15.15
N GLY A 181 -7.68 22.65 15.84
CA GLY A 181 -7.24 22.74 17.23
C GLY A 181 -8.38 22.65 18.26
N GLU A 182 -9.52 22.07 17.90
CA GLU A 182 -10.63 21.83 18.81
C GLU A 182 -10.31 20.65 19.74
N PRO A 183 -10.21 20.87 21.07
CA PRO A 183 -9.68 19.87 22.01
C PRO A 183 -10.42 18.53 21.97
N GLN A 184 -11.74 18.56 21.85
CA GLN A 184 -12.59 17.36 21.79
C GLN A 184 -12.24 16.45 20.60
N TRP A 185 -11.88 17.04 19.46
CA TRP A 185 -11.51 16.27 18.26
C TRP A 185 -10.04 15.86 18.27
N GLU A 186 -9.17 16.64 18.90
CA GLU A 186 -7.78 16.23 19.14
C GLU A 186 -7.72 14.98 20.04
N GLU A 187 -8.58 14.90 21.08
CA GLU A 187 -8.71 13.71 21.93
C GLU A 187 -9.11 12.48 21.10
N LYS A 188 -10.01 12.64 20.11
CA LYS A 188 -10.40 11.54 19.21
C LYS A 188 -9.27 11.07 18.29
N VAL A 189 -8.38 11.96 17.87
CA VAL A 189 -7.17 11.58 17.13
C VAL A 189 -6.20 10.80 18.04
N ILE A 190 -6.05 11.20 19.30
CA ILE A 190 -5.25 10.45 20.28
C ILE A 190 -5.86 9.07 20.54
N GLU A 191 -7.19 8.98 20.69
CA GLU A 191 -7.92 7.72 20.85
C GLU A 191 -7.70 6.80 19.63
N LEU A 192 -7.76 7.35 18.41
CA LEU A 192 -7.45 6.61 17.19
C LEU A 192 -6.03 6.03 17.23
N MET A 193 -5.04 6.83 17.60
CA MET A 193 -3.65 6.36 17.63
C MET A 193 -3.41 5.31 18.71
N ASN A 194 -4.08 5.41 19.84
CA ASN A 194 -4.06 4.36 20.87
C ASN A 194 -4.71 3.07 20.35
N ALA A 195 -5.85 3.16 19.66
CA ALA A 195 -6.49 1.99 19.05
C ALA A 195 -5.60 1.34 17.99
N VAL A 196 -4.88 2.13 17.18
CA VAL A 196 -3.88 1.63 16.21
C VAL A 196 -2.74 0.92 16.92
N ASP A 197 -2.20 1.50 18.00
CA ASP A 197 -1.14 0.88 18.81
C ASP A 197 -1.54 -0.49 19.40
N GLU A 198 -2.79 -0.61 19.85
CA GLU A 198 -3.29 -1.81 20.52
C GLU A 198 -3.78 -2.88 19.55
N TYR A 199 -4.55 -2.47 18.53
CA TYR A 199 -5.26 -3.40 17.66
C TYR A 199 -4.44 -3.91 16.49
N ILE A 200 -3.58 -3.07 15.87
CA ILE A 200 -2.72 -3.49 14.76
C ILE A 200 -1.55 -4.32 15.32
N PRO A 201 -1.35 -5.56 14.85
CA PRO A 201 -0.26 -6.40 15.34
C PRO A 201 1.10 -5.85 14.91
N LEU A 202 2.14 -6.13 15.71
CA LEU A 202 3.51 -5.92 15.25
C LEU A 202 3.82 -6.89 14.11
N PRO A 203 4.32 -6.40 12.98
CA PRO A 203 4.59 -7.24 11.83
C PRO A 203 5.79 -8.16 12.05
N VAL A 204 5.70 -9.37 11.53
CA VAL A 204 6.84 -10.29 11.44
C VAL A 204 7.70 -9.87 10.26
N ARG A 205 8.94 -9.48 10.52
CA ARG A 205 9.88 -9.01 9.49
C ARG A 205 10.75 -10.17 8.97
N LEU A 206 10.84 -10.32 7.65
CA LEU A 206 11.63 -11.37 6.99
C LEU A 206 13.09 -10.96 6.85
N VAL A 207 13.75 -10.60 7.93
CA VAL A 207 15.14 -10.06 7.95
C VAL A 207 16.19 -11.10 7.54
N ASP A 208 15.94 -12.38 7.80
CA ASP A 208 16.86 -13.49 7.51
C ASP A 208 16.80 -13.98 6.04
N LYS A 209 15.91 -13.42 5.24
CA LYS A 209 15.79 -13.74 3.81
C LYS A 209 16.75 -12.87 2.98
N PRO A 210 17.07 -13.27 1.73
CA PRO A 210 17.80 -12.40 0.83
C PRO A 210 17.10 -11.05 0.65
N PHE A 211 17.89 -9.97 0.55
CA PHE A 211 17.37 -8.63 0.36
C PHE A 211 16.52 -8.51 -0.91
N LEU A 212 15.35 -7.90 -0.79
CA LEU A 212 14.42 -7.62 -1.89
C LEU A 212 13.63 -6.35 -1.60
N MET A 213 13.64 -5.42 -2.54
CA MET A 213 12.86 -4.17 -2.50
C MET A 213 12.22 -3.86 -3.86
N PRO A 214 10.90 -3.90 -4.00
CA PRO A 214 10.19 -3.41 -5.19
C PRO A 214 10.37 -1.90 -5.35
N ILE A 215 10.62 -1.44 -6.58
CA ILE A 215 10.80 -0.03 -6.90
C ILE A 215 9.45 0.63 -7.11
N GLU A 216 9.19 1.71 -6.35
CA GLU A 216 7.99 2.53 -6.45
C GLU A 216 8.22 3.79 -7.26
N ASP A 217 9.25 4.56 -6.85
CA ASP A 217 9.61 5.81 -7.49
C ASP A 217 11.11 5.89 -7.75
N ILE A 218 11.48 6.76 -8.70
CA ILE A 218 12.85 6.93 -9.15
C ILE A 218 13.16 8.42 -9.25
N PHE A 219 14.17 8.84 -8.50
CA PHE A 219 14.63 10.21 -8.46
C PHE A 219 16.07 10.32 -8.96
N SER A 220 16.43 11.48 -9.54
CA SER A 220 17.82 11.82 -9.83
C SER A 220 18.26 12.94 -8.90
N ILE A 221 19.34 12.74 -8.18
CA ILE A 221 19.95 13.78 -7.34
C ILE A 221 21.22 14.27 -8.03
N THR A 222 21.23 15.55 -8.41
CA THR A 222 22.37 16.17 -9.09
C THR A 222 23.67 15.97 -8.28
N GLY A 223 24.68 15.38 -8.92
CA GLY A 223 25.99 15.08 -8.31
C GLY A 223 26.03 13.88 -7.38
N ARG A 224 24.91 13.18 -7.15
CA ARG A 224 24.85 11.96 -6.32
C ARG A 224 24.48 10.69 -7.08
N GLY A 225 23.59 10.78 -8.08
CA GLY A 225 23.17 9.66 -8.89
C GLY A 225 21.67 9.38 -8.81
N THR A 226 21.28 8.15 -9.11
CA THR A 226 19.88 7.68 -9.11
C THR A 226 19.51 7.15 -7.74
N VAL A 227 18.38 7.63 -7.23
CA VAL A 227 17.74 7.12 -6.02
C VAL A 227 16.47 6.38 -6.42
N VAL A 228 16.33 5.16 -5.93
CA VAL A 228 15.10 4.37 -6.05
C VAL A 228 14.46 4.25 -4.68
N THR A 229 13.15 4.40 -4.61
CA THR A 229 12.40 4.28 -3.36
C THR A 229 11.49 3.08 -3.37
N GLY A 230 11.23 2.53 -2.21
CA GLY A 230 10.31 1.43 -2.00
C GLY A 230 10.35 0.92 -0.57
N ARG A 231 9.43 0.01 -0.25
CA ARG A 231 9.46 -0.74 0.99
C ARG A 231 10.33 -1.98 0.81
N ILE A 232 11.23 -2.23 1.75
CA ILE A 232 12.00 -3.48 1.79
C ILE A 232 11.04 -4.63 2.13
N GLU A 233 10.86 -5.55 1.17
CA GLU A 233 9.98 -6.72 1.32
C GLU A 233 10.64 -7.80 2.20
N ALA A 234 11.94 -8.00 2.02
CA ALA A 234 12.72 -9.02 2.72
C ALA A 234 14.20 -8.63 2.87
N GLY A 235 14.84 -9.21 3.85
CA GLY A 235 16.28 -9.10 4.08
C GLY A 235 16.73 -7.77 4.67
N THR A 236 18.03 -7.54 4.58
CA THR A 236 18.73 -6.33 5.03
C THR A 236 19.65 -5.82 3.94
N ILE A 237 19.86 -4.52 3.87
CA ILE A 237 20.77 -3.84 2.94
C ILE A 237 21.68 -2.88 3.72
N HIS A 238 22.99 -2.92 3.45
CA HIS A 238 23.98 -2.00 4.01
C HIS A 238 24.55 -1.08 2.93
N VAL A 239 25.10 0.02 3.37
CA VAL A 239 25.88 0.89 2.48
C VAL A 239 27.09 0.11 1.96
N ASN A 240 27.34 0.16 0.66
CA ASN A 240 28.31 -0.56 -0.17
C ASN A 240 27.95 -2.03 -0.49
N ASP A 241 26.77 -2.51 -0.14
CA ASP A 241 26.34 -3.83 -0.61
C ASP A 241 26.13 -3.84 -2.14
N PRO A 242 26.55 -4.92 -2.80
CA PRO A 242 26.23 -5.15 -4.20
C PRO A 242 24.73 -5.48 -4.32
N VAL A 243 24.09 -4.92 -5.34
CA VAL A 243 22.67 -5.13 -5.63
C VAL A 243 22.47 -5.43 -7.12
N GLU A 244 21.34 -6.02 -7.41
CA GLU A 244 20.91 -6.37 -8.76
C GLU A 244 19.51 -5.80 -9.01
N LEU A 245 19.33 -5.16 -10.18
CA LEU A 245 18.02 -4.72 -10.65
C LEU A 245 17.44 -5.80 -11.55
N VAL A 246 16.27 -6.31 -11.18
CA VAL A 246 15.60 -7.43 -11.85
C VAL A 246 14.19 -7.03 -12.28
N GLY A 247 13.83 -7.35 -13.50
CA GLY A 247 12.51 -7.05 -14.09
C GLY A 247 12.64 -6.89 -15.60
N PHE A 248 11.70 -6.42 -16.31
CA PHE A 248 11.51 -6.12 -17.73
C PHE A 248 12.53 -6.65 -18.77
N ASN A 249 13.73 -6.98 -18.37
CA ASN A 249 14.79 -7.50 -19.23
C ASN A 249 15.18 -8.91 -18.76
N GLU A 250 15.54 -9.78 -19.71
CA GLU A 250 16.07 -11.11 -19.41
C GLU A 250 17.40 -11.06 -18.65
N LYS A 251 18.17 -9.98 -18.86
CA LYS A 251 19.43 -9.76 -18.15
C LYS A 251 19.25 -8.70 -17.07
N SER A 252 19.54 -9.08 -15.87
CA SER A 252 19.64 -8.18 -14.72
C SER A 252 20.86 -7.24 -14.84
N ARG A 253 20.81 -6.16 -14.08
CA ARG A 253 21.87 -5.14 -14.02
C ARG A 253 22.40 -5.04 -12.60
N THR A 254 23.72 -5.10 -12.46
CA THR A 254 24.37 -4.99 -11.16
C THR A 254 24.69 -3.53 -10.81
N SER A 255 24.61 -3.19 -9.54
CA SER A 255 24.99 -1.90 -8.98
C SER A 255 25.52 -2.07 -7.57
N VAL A 256 25.84 -0.96 -6.92
CA VAL A 256 26.20 -0.90 -5.50
C VAL A 256 25.33 0.14 -4.82
N CYS A 257 24.74 -0.23 -3.70
CA CYS A 257 24.01 0.69 -2.82
C CYS A 257 25.02 1.61 -2.13
N THR A 258 25.06 2.88 -2.44
CA THR A 258 26.00 3.85 -1.86
C THR A 258 25.41 4.69 -0.74
N GLY A 259 24.14 4.53 -0.46
CA GLY A 259 23.45 5.19 0.64
C GLY A 259 22.06 4.65 0.84
N VAL A 260 21.64 4.60 2.11
CA VAL A 260 20.29 4.23 2.53
C VAL A 260 19.70 5.42 3.29
N GLU A 261 18.52 5.87 2.92
CA GLU A 261 17.85 7.00 3.54
C GLU A 261 16.40 6.65 3.85
N MET A 262 15.90 7.06 5.01
CA MET A 262 14.49 6.98 5.40
C MET A 262 14.08 8.33 5.97
N PHE A 263 13.00 8.94 5.43
CA PHE A 263 12.50 10.26 5.83
C PHE A 263 13.60 11.35 5.87
N ARG A 264 14.49 11.36 4.86
CA ARG A 264 15.65 12.27 4.72
C ARG A 264 16.74 12.09 5.78
N LYS A 265 16.65 11.06 6.64
CA LYS A 265 17.69 10.66 7.62
C LYS A 265 18.54 9.54 7.02
N LEU A 266 19.83 9.53 7.33
CA LEU A 266 20.73 8.46 6.89
C LEU A 266 20.54 7.23 7.76
N LEU A 267 20.60 6.05 7.12
CA LEU A 267 20.67 4.77 7.81
C LEU A 267 21.99 4.07 7.46
N ASP A 268 22.58 3.38 8.44
CA ASP A 268 23.71 2.49 8.19
C ASP A 268 23.23 1.21 7.49
N GLN A 269 22.01 0.75 7.82
CA GLN A 269 21.34 -0.37 7.18
C GLN A 269 19.82 -0.14 7.08
N GLY A 270 19.22 -0.66 6.01
CA GLY A 270 17.78 -0.84 5.85
C GLY A 270 17.41 -2.29 6.08
N GLU A 271 16.23 -2.56 6.66
CA GLU A 271 15.74 -3.91 6.91
C GLU A 271 14.28 -4.09 6.50
N ALA A 272 13.87 -5.34 6.36
CA ALA A 272 12.50 -5.69 5.96
C ALA A 272 11.46 -4.87 6.72
N GLY A 273 10.57 -4.20 5.98
CA GLY A 273 9.55 -3.29 6.48
C GLY A 273 9.87 -1.81 6.40
N ASP A 274 11.13 -1.42 6.21
CA ASP A 274 11.49 -0.01 6.07
C ASP A 274 11.08 0.54 4.70
N ASN A 275 10.58 1.77 4.68
CA ASN A 275 10.39 2.55 3.46
C ASN A 275 11.62 3.41 3.23
N VAL A 276 12.44 3.02 2.27
CA VAL A 276 13.76 3.62 2.06
C VAL A 276 13.97 4.16 0.65
N GLY A 277 14.87 5.12 0.54
CA GLY A 277 15.52 5.50 -0.70
C GLY A 277 16.93 4.90 -0.75
N LEU A 278 17.23 4.14 -1.80
CA LEU A 278 18.54 3.57 -2.07
C LEU A 278 19.26 4.38 -3.13
N LEU A 279 20.43 4.88 -2.82
CA LEU A 279 21.30 5.55 -3.79
C LEU A 279 22.13 4.51 -4.54
N LEU A 280 21.94 4.41 -5.85
CA LEU A 280 22.58 3.42 -6.71
C LEU A 280 23.74 4.03 -7.50
N ARG A 281 24.88 3.33 -7.54
CA ARG A 281 26.07 3.75 -8.27
C ARG A 281 26.00 3.35 -9.74
N GLY A 282 26.31 4.32 -10.64
CA GLY A 282 26.57 4.02 -12.05
C GLY A 282 25.33 3.61 -12.85
N ILE A 283 24.13 3.92 -12.36
CA ILE A 283 22.87 3.66 -13.05
C ILE A 283 22.18 4.99 -13.33
N ASP A 284 21.77 5.23 -14.57
CA ASP A 284 21.00 6.42 -14.95
C ASP A 284 19.52 6.19 -14.61
N LYS A 285 18.80 7.27 -14.22
CA LYS A 285 17.35 7.24 -13.98
C LYS A 285 16.55 6.61 -15.14
N LYS A 286 16.99 6.83 -16.39
CA LYS A 286 16.33 6.30 -17.59
C LYS A 286 16.46 4.79 -17.75
N GLU A 287 17.44 4.19 -17.09
CA GLU A 287 17.68 2.74 -17.13
C GLU A 287 16.84 1.97 -16.12
N VAL A 288 16.26 2.66 -15.14
CA VAL A 288 15.44 2.05 -14.08
C VAL A 288 13.96 2.35 -14.32
N LYS A 289 13.11 1.38 -14.06
CA LYS A 289 11.66 1.53 -14.20
C LYS A 289 10.94 1.12 -12.92
N ARG A 290 9.84 1.81 -12.61
CA ARG A 290 8.89 1.35 -11.60
C ARG A 290 8.41 -0.06 -11.95
N GLY A 291 8.35 -0.95 -10.95
CA GLY A 291 7.99 -2.34 -11.13
C GLY A 291 9.18 -3.31 -11.24
N GLU A 292 10.39 -2.82 -11.43
CA GLU A 292 11.59 -3.61 -11.19
C GLU A 292 11.80 -3.80 -9.69
N VAL A 293 12.63 -4.75 -9.32
CA VAL A 293 13.06 -4.93 -7.93
C VAL A 293 14.56 -4.72 -7.79
N VAL A 294 14.98 -4.18 -6.65
CA VAL A 294 16.37 -4.21 -6.19
C VAL A 294 16.52 -5.42 -5.29
N ALA A 295 17.44 -6.30 -5.60
CA ALA A 295 17.61 -7.55 -4.89
C ALA A 295 19.08 -7.86 -4.59
N LYS A 296 19.31 -8.80 -3.68
CA LYS A 296 20.63 -9.41 -3.51
C LYS A 296 21.00 -10.13 -4.82
N PRO A 297 22.22 -9.97 -5.35
CA PRO A 297 22.60 -10.60 -6.60
C PRO A 297 22.32 -12.11 -6.62
N GLY A 298 21.63 -12.56 -7.69
CA GLY A 298 21.29 -13.97 -7.91
C GLY A 298 20.20 -14.54 -7.01
N SER A 299 19.49 -13.71 -6.22
CA SER A 299 18.45 -14.19 -5.30
C SER A 299 17.05 -14.28 -5.91
N ILE A 300 16.80 -13.60 -7.01
CA ILE A 300 15.54 -13.65 -7.76
C ILE A 300 15.83 -13.50 -9.25
N THR A 301 14.99 -14.09 -10.08
CA THR A 301 15.09 -14.03 -11.54
C THR A 301 13.80 -13.50 -12.17
N PRO A 302 13.87 -12.88 -13.36
CA PRO A 302 12.68 -12.48 -14.09
C PRO A 302 12.06 -13.67 -14.80
N HIS A 303 10.73 -13.74 -14.80
CA HIS A 303 9.95 -14.83 -15.40
C HIS A 303 8.79 -14.29 -16.22
N THR A 304 8.37 -15.06 -17.22
CA THR A 304 7.21 -14.75 -18.06
C THR A 304 6.06 -15.71 -17.87
N GLU A 305 6.33 -16.95 -17.42
CA GLU A 305 5.29 -17.97 -17.30
C GLU A 305 5.22 -18.55 -15.88
N PHE A 306 4.01 -18.63 -15.35
CA PHE A 306 3.76 -19.20 -14.04
C PHE A 306 2.36 -19.83 -13.92
N GLN A 307 2.21 -20.76 -12.98
CA GLN A 307 0.93 -21.30 -12.54
C GLN A 307 0.45 -20.56 -11.29
N ALA A 308 -0.83 -20.33 -11.21
CA ALA A 308 -1.43 -19.61 -10.09
C ALA A 308 -2.79 -20.18 -9.72
N GLN A 309 -3.11 -20.15 -8.42
CA GLN A 309 -4.46 -20.29 -7.92
C GLN A 309 -5.11 -18.91 -7.92
N ILE A 310 -6.30 -18.78 -8.50
CA ILE A 310 -7.03 -17.51 -8.54
C ILE A 310 -8.46 -17.69 -8.01
N TYR A 311 -8.99 -16.63 -7.41
CA TYR A 311 -10.40 -16.44 -7.13
C TYR A 311 -10.95 -15.34 -8.02
N VAL A 312 -12.05 -15.62 -8.73
CA VAL A 312 -12.72 -14.66 -9.61
C VAL A 312 -13.84 -13.98 -8.84
N LEU A 313 -13.74 -12.67 -8.67
CA LEU A 313 -14.71 -11.88 -7.90
C LEU A 313 -16.09 -11.90 -8.54
N LYS A 314 -17.13 -12.08 -7.71
CA LYS A 314 -18.54 -11.98 -8.10
C LYS A 314 -18.94 -10.53 -8.36
N LYS A 315 -20.09 -10.35 -9.03
CA LYS A 315 -20.67 -9.02 -9.28
C LYS A 315 -20.93 -8.25 -7.99
N GLU A 316 -21.42 -8.93 -6.96
CA GLU A 316 -21.72 -8.38 -5.64
C GLU A 316 -20.45 -7.94 -4.87
N GLU A 317 -19.30 -8.46 -5.28
CA GLU A 317 -17.97 -8.12 -4.77
C GLU A 317 -17.30 -7.01 -5.61
N GLY A 318 -18.03 -6.42 -6.57
CA GLY A 318 -17.49 -5.43 -7.51
C GLY A 318 -16.78 -6.01 -8.73
N GLY A 319 -16.76 -7.35 -8.85
CA GLY A 319 -16.09 -8.08 -9.91
C GLY A 319 -16.89 -8.22 -11.21
N ARG A 320 -16.68 -9.33 -11.89
CA ARG A 320 -17.31 -9.65 -13.17
C ARG A 320 -18.74 -10.15 -12.99
N HIS A 321 -19.56 -9.99 -14.03
CA HIS A 321 -20.89 -10.60 -14.14
C HIS A 321 -20.95 -11.63 -15.28
N THR A 322 -19.88 -11.77 -16.07
CA THR A 322 -19.77 -12.74 -17.16
C THR A 322 -18.57 -13.64 -16.97
N PRO A 323 -18.61 -14.90 -17.43
CA PRO A 323 -17.45 -15.76 -17.42
C PRO A 323 -16.33 -15.23 -18.33
N PHE A 324 -15.13 -15.72 -18.14
CA PHE A 324 -14.06 -15.58 -19.11
C PHE A 324 -13.63 -16.95 -19.66
N HIS A 325 -13.10 -16.93 -20.85
CA HIS A 325 -12.67 -18.12 -21.59
C HIS A 325 -11.15 -18.16 -21.70
N ASN A 326 -10.66 -19.25 -22.26
CA ASN A 326 -9.25 -19.44 -22.58
C ASN A 326 -8.72 -18.26 -23.42
N LYS A 327 -7.45 -17.87 -23.22
CA LYS A 327 -6.79 -16.71 -23.85
C LYS A 327 -7.32 -15.35 -23.38
N TYR A 328 -7.97 -15.29 -22.22
CA TYR A 328 -8.33 -14.01 -21.58
C TYR A 328 -7.06 -13.22 -21.23
N ARG A 329 -7.06 -11.91 -21.50
CA ARG A 329 -5.89 -11.03 -21.37
C ARG A 329 -6.17 -9.84 -20.44
N PRO A 330 -6.22 -10.04 -19.13
CA PRO A 330 -6.34 -8.95 -18.16
C PRO A 330 -4.99 -8.32 -17.83
N GLN A 331 -5.04 -7.31 -16.94
CA GLN A 331 -3.86 -6.77 -16.27
C GLN A 331 -3.62 -7.49 -14.95
N PHE A 332 -2.37 -7.86 -14.71
CA PHE A 332 -1.88 -8.41 -13.46
C PHE A 332 -1.16 -7.33 -12.68
N PHE A 333 -1.59 -7.06 -11.46
CA PHE A 333 -0.94 -6.15 -10.53
C PHE A 333 -0.05 -6.98 -9.60
N ILE A 334 1.25 -6.91 -9.82
CA ILE A 334 2.28 -7.70 -9.14
C ILE A 334 3.23 -6.73 -8.46
N ARG A 335 3.27 -6.67 -7.11
CA ARG A 335 4.02 -5.66 -6.36
C ARG A 335 3.67 -4.24 -6.82
N THR A 336 4.64 -3.51 -7.36
CA THR A 336 4.48 -2.13 -7.84
C THR A 336 4.22 -2.02 -9.35
N LEU A 337 4.07 -3.18 -10.04
CA LEU A 337 3.92 -3.30 -11.49
C LEU A 337 2.50 -3.68 -11.88
N ASP A 338 2.04 -3.14 -13.01
CA ASP A 338 0.92 -3.66 -13.78
C ASP A 338 1.44 -4.20 -15.12
N VAL A 339 1.08 -5.41 -15.44
CA VAL A 339 1.49 -6.09 -16.67
C VAL A 339 0.35 -6.89 -17.28
N THR A 340 0.21 -6.84 -18.59
CA THR A 340 -0.76 -7.69 -19.30
C THR A 340 -0.26 -9.12 -19.36
N GLY A 341 -1.14 -10.08 -19.10
CA GLY A 341 -0.85 -11.50 -19.25
C GLY A 341 -1.99 -12.24 -19.91
N GLU A 342 -1.69 -13.31 -20.61
CA GLU A 342 -2.66 -14.23 -21.18
C GLU A 342 -2.89 -15.41 -20.24
N ILE A 343 -4.17 -15.71 -19.97
CA ILE A 343 -4.58 -16.84 -19.15
C ILE A 343 -4.87 -18.04 -20.03
N THR A 344 -4.26 -19.18 -19.70
CA THR A 344 -4.58 -20.50 -20.25
C THR A 344 -5.25 -21.33 -19.17
N LEU A 345 -6.46 -21.83 -19.47
CA LEU A 345 -7.24 -22.68 -18.58
C LEU A 345 -6.76 -24.13 -18.61
N PRO A 346 -6.93 -24.89 -17.52
CA PRO A 346 -6.64 -26.32 -17.47
C PRO A 346 -7.44 -27.11 -18.52
N GLU A 347 -6.92 -28.29 -18.88
CA GLU A 347 -7.57 -29.20 -19.82
C GLU A 347 -8.99 -29.58 -19.30
N GLY A 348 -10.00 -29.45 -20.16
CA GLY A 348 -11.39 -29.73 -19.82
C GLY A 348 -12.17 -28.55 -19.20
N VAL A 349 -11.53 -27.42 -18.91
CA VAL A 349 -12.19 -26.20 -18.45
C VAL A 349 -12.40 -25.27 -19.61
N GLU A 350 -13.66 -25.08 -20.04
CA GLU A 350 -13.99 -24.21 -21.16
C GLU A 350 -14.14 -22.74 -20.76
N MET A 351 -14.60 -22.48 -19.53
CA MET A 351 -14.81 -21.13 -18.99
C MET A 351 -14.68 -21.14 -17.45
N VAL A 352 -14.45 -19.95 -16.90
CA VAL A 352 -14.41 -19.69 -15.45
C VAL A 352 -15.47 -18.67 -15.11
N MET A 353 -16.31 -19.00 -14.13
CA MET A 353 -17.41 -18.17 -13.67
C MET A 353 -16.98 -17.22 -12.55
N PRO A 354 -17.64 -16.05 -12.41
CA PRO A 354 -17.53 -15.26 -11.19
C PRO A 354 -17.87 -16.09 -9.95
N GLY A 355 -16.97 -16.09 -8.95
CA GLY A 355 -17.05 -16.89 -7.75
C GLY A 355 -16.26 -18.21 -7.78
N ASP A 356 -15.68 -18.54 -8.91
CA ASP A 356 -14.86 -19.76 -9.03
C ASP A 356 -13.46 -19.53 -8.42
N ASN A 357 -12.95 -20.63 -7.87
CA ASN A 357 -11.56 -20.75 -7.45
C ASN A 357 -10.89 -21.78 -8.35
N VAL A 358 -9.92 -21.35 -9.15
CA VAL A 358 -9.36 -22.17 -10.24
C VAL A 358 -7.84 -21.98 -10.36
N GLU A 359 -7.16 -23.07 -10.70
CA GLU A 359 -5.75 -23.05 -11.11
C GLU A 359 -5.64 -22.63 -12.57
N ILE A 360 -4.74 -21.71 -12.88
CA ILE A 360 -4.50 -21.20 -14.24
C ILE A 360 -3.02 -21.19 -14.57
N ASN A 361 -2.72 -21.21 -15.88
CA ASN A 361 -1.40 -20.86 -16.40
C ASN A 361 -1.43 -19.43 -16.94
N VAL A 362 -0.45 -18.64 -16.58
CA VAL A 362 -0.32 -17.24 -16.98
C VAL A 362 0.96 -17.06 -17.79
N LYS A 363 0.83 -16.37 -18.93
CA LYS A 363 1.95 -15.90 -19.74
C LYS A 363 1.93 -14.38 -19.81
N LEU A 364 2.90 -13.73 -19.16
CA LEU A 364 3.08 -12.29 -19.17
C LEU A 364 3.71 -11.81 -20.48
N ILE A 365 3.38 -10.59 -20.90
CA ILE A 365 3.96 -9.96 -22.09
C ILE A 365 5.39 -9.47 -21.89
N THR A 366 5.84 -9.33 -20.66
CA THR A 366 7.19 -8.90 -20.26
C THR A 366 7.66 -9.71 -19.06
N PRO A 367 8.98 -9.98 -18.95
CA PRO A 367 9.53 -10.62 -17.77
C PRO A 367 9.30 -9.79 -16.50
N VAL A 368 8.99 -10.44 -15.41
CA VAL A 368 8.76 -9.85 -14.09
C VAL A 368 9.49 -10.66 -13.03
N ALA A 369 10.05 -9.98 -12.02
CA ALA A 369 10.65 -10.66 -10.87
C ALA A 369 9.54 -11.38 -10.07
N LEU A 370 9.49 -12.70 -10.15
CA LEU A 370 8.48 -13.56 -9.53
C LEU A 370 9.11 -14.54 -8.55
N ASN A 371 8.32 -14.94 -7.57
CA ASN A 371 8.61 -16.06 -6.68
C ASN A 371 7.31 -16.80 -6.34
N GLU A 372 7.41 -18.05 -5.97
CA GLU A 372 6.30 -18.84 -5.46
C GLU A 372 5.75 -18.21 -4.18
N GLY A 373 4.43 -18.27 -4.00
CA GLY A 373 3.71 -17.65 -2.89
C GLY A 373 3.40 -16.15 -3.09
N LEU A 374 3.85 -15.52 -4.18
CA LEU A 374 3.58 -14.12 -4.45
C LEU A 374 2.12 -13.90 -4.82
N SER A 375 1.44 -13.00 -4.07
CA SER A 375 0.06 -12.61 -4.35
C SER A 375 0.00 -11.54 -5.43
N PHE A 376 -1.10 -11.54 -6.20
CA PHE A 376 -1.37 -10.54 -7.23
C PHE A 376 -2.87 -10.29 -7.39
N ALA A 377 -3.22 -9.12 -7.92
CA ALA A 377 -4.59 -8.81 -8.32
C ALA A 377 -4.75 -8.85 -9.84
N ILE A 378 -5.96 -9.22 -10.30
CA ILE A 378 -6.34 -9.23 -11.71
C ILE A 378 -7.33 -8.11 -11.94
N ARG A 379 -7.06 -7.27 -12.94
CA ARG A 379 -7.91 -6.11 -13.26
C ARG A 379 -8.29 -6.07 -14.74
N GLU A 380 -9.51 -5.58 -14.99
CA GLU A 380 -10.05 -5.35 -16.32
C GLU A 380 -10.92 -4.08 -16.33
N GLY A 381 -10.71 -3.19 -17.28
CA GLY A 381 -11.54 -1.99 -17.47
C GLY A 381 -11.61 -1.10 -16.21
N GLY A 382 -10.51 -0.98 -15.47
CA GLY A 382 -10.42 -0.18 -14.23
C GLY A 382 -11.00 -0.84 -12.98
N ARG A 383 -11.46 -2.11 -13.06
CA ARG A 383 -12.02 -2.87 -11.92
C ARG A 383 -11.16 -4.07 -11.56
N THR A 384 -11.10 -4.38 -10.29
CA THR A 384 -10.53 -5.65 -9.83
C THR A 384 -11.54 -6.76 -10.09
N VAL A 385 -11.12 -7.79 -10.84
CA VAL A 385 -11.96 -8.91 -11.26
C VAL A 385 -11.53 -10.24 -10.66
N GLY A 386 -10.39 -10.26 -10.00
CA GLY A 386 -9.90 -11.45 -9.32
C GLY A 386 -8.63 -11.16 -8.54
N ALA A 387 -8.24 -12.12 -7.73
CA ALA A 387 -6.97 -12.17 -7.03
C ALA A 387 -6.39 -13.57 -7.07
N GLY A 388 -5.10 -13.70 -6.93
CA GLY A 388 -4.44 -14.99 -6.94
C GLY A 388 -3.08 -15.00 -6.30
N GLN A 389 -2.53 -16.19 -6.22
CA GLN A 389 -1.18 -16.45 -5.71
C GLN A 389 -0.42 -17.34 -6.67
N VAL A 390 0.84 -17.02 -6.89
CA VAL A 390 1.76 -17.85 -7.70
C VAL A 390 2.02 -19.16 -6.98
N ILE A 391 1.69 -20.29 -7.61
CA ILE A 391 1.93 -21.63 -7.09
C ILE A 391 3.29 -22.13 -7.54
N ARG A 392 3.59 -21.91 -8.82
CA ARG A 392 4.80 -22.45 -9.45
C ARG A 392 5.29 -21.54 -10.57
N ILE A 393 6.60 -21.37 -10.67
CA ILE A 393 7.27 -20.74 -11.81
C ILE A 393 7.50 -21.77 -12.89
N VAL A 394 7.22 -21.43 -14.16
CA VAL A 394 7.37 -22.32 -15.32
C VAL A 394 8.56 -21.88 -16.17
N GLU A 395 8.64 -20.59 -16.55
CA GLU A 395 9.74 -20.00 -17.35
C GLU A 395 9.99 -18.53 -16.99
#